data_82e586ef0e72f02ed98bfc1d905cc052
#
_entry.id   82e586ef0e72f02ed98bfc1d905cc052
#
_cell.length_a   1.000
_cell.length_b   1.000
_cell.length_c   1.000
_cell.angle_alpha   90.00
_cell.angle_beta   90.00
_cell.angle_gamma   90.00
#
_symmetry.space_group_name_H-M   'P 1'
#
loop_
_entity.id
_entity.type
_entity.pdbx_description
1 polymer ?
#
loop_
_entity_poly.entity_id
_entity_poly.type
_entity_poly.pdbx_seq_one_letter_code
_entity_poly.pdbx_strand_id
1 'polypeptide(L)'
;MQYIQSKDTLSIASEKDISLVSVAGDTFYYDNGYVELISGGQIKLGIKQFFELRETVKKDSYGSAGSGSATDSYSTLQTPGKNYNLVINQDRIFEKTLKYYLAIPTSGFVFFNKKQVMQLFPQKKDAIQNYLKSNKVDFNSKNDLLRFADYLRTL
;
A
#
# COMPACT_ATOMS: atom_id res chain seq x y z
N MET A 1 -5.01 -9.40 -9.54
CA MET A 1 -6.35 -10.04 -9.49
C MET A 1 -6.17 -11.52 -9.78
N GLN A 2 -6.79 -12.41 -9.00
CA GLN A 2 -6.70 -13.87 -9.22
C GLN A 2 -8.00 -14.37 -9.85
N TYR A 3 -7.88 -15.15 -10.93
CA TYR A 3 -9.03 -15.77 -11.59
C TYR A 3 -9.41 -17.05 -10.85
N ILE A 4 -10.64 -17.09 -10.29
CA ILE A 4 -11.06 -18.15 -9.34
C ILE A 4 -11.07 -19.56 -9.97
N GLN A 5 -11.34 -19.67 -11.28
CA GLN A 5 -11.44 -20.97 -11.96
C GLN A 5 -10.07 -21.59 -12.31
N SER A 6 -9.06 -20.77 -12.60
CA SER A 6 -7.74 -21.27 -13.06
C SER A 6 -6.64 -21.09 -12.01
N LYS A 7 -6.89 -20.38 -10.91
CA LYS A 7 -5.89 -19.93 -9.94
C LYS A 7 -4.79 -19.03 -10.54
N ASP A 8 -4.96 -18.58 -11.76
CA ASP A 8 -4.00 -17.69 -12.42
C ASP A 8 -4.13 -16.27 -11.85
N THR A 9 -3.00 -15.60 -11.73
CA THR A 9 -2.96 -14.18 -11.39
C THR A 9 -2.90 -13.39 -12.68
N LEU A 10 -3.92 -12.58 -12.94
CA LEU A 10 -3.99 -11.71 -14.11
C LEU A 10 -3.62 -10.28 -13.74
N SER A 11 -2.86 -9.64 -14.60
CA SER A 11 -2.62 -8.20 -14.53
C SER A 11 -3.79 -7.44 -15.16
N ILE A 12 -4.13 -6.29 -14.57
CA ILE A 12 -5.11 -5.38 -15.18
C ILE A 12 -4.41 -4.68 -16.34
N ALA A 13 -4.92 -4.85 -17.55
CA ALA A 13 -4.48 -4.09 -18.69
C ALA A 13 -4.96 -2.65 -18.57
N SER A 14 -4.11 -1.68 -18.94
CA SER A 14 -4.47 -0.25 -18.93
C SER A 14 -4.98 0.25 -17.58
N GLU A 15 -4.27 -0.06 -16.49
CA GLU A 15 -4.65 0.35 -15.11
C GLU A 15 -4.99 1.85 -14.99
N LYS A 16 -4.32 2.69 -15.79
CA LYS A 16 -4.51 4.15 -15.76
C LYS A 16 -5.89 4.60 -16.26
N ASP A 17 -6.56 3.77 -17.04
CA ASP A 17 -7.89 4.06 -17.58
C ASP A 17 -9.01 3.61 -16.62
N ILE A 18 -8.64 2.90 -15.54
CA ILE A 18 -9.58 2.36 -14.57
C ILE A 18 -9.49 3.20 -13.28
N SER A 19 -10.42 4.14 -13.11
CA SER A 19 -10.44 5.02 -11.94
C SER A 19 -10.94 4.34 -10.66
N LEU A 20 -11.72 3.27 -10.78
CA LEU A 20 -12.34 2.59 -9.64
C LEU A 20 -12.53 1.10 -9.92
N VAL A 21 -12.22 0.27 -8.92
CA VAL A 21 -12.47 -1.18 -8.94
C VAL A 21 -13.22 -1.56 -7.66
N SER A 22 -14.24 -2.41 -7.77
CA SER A 22 -14.94 -2.98 -6.62
C SER A 22 -14.76 -4.50 -6.60
N VAL A 23 -14.31 -5.04 -5.47
CA VAL A 23 -14.06 -6.48 -5.30
C VAL A 23 -14.58 -6.91 -3.94
N ALA A 24 -15.49 -7.88 -3.92
CA ALA A 24 -16.06 -8.46 -2.69
C ALA A 24 -16.62 -7.45 -1.68
N GLY A 25 -17.11 -6.29 -2.18
CA GLY A 25 -17.64 -5.21 -1.34
C GLY A 25 -16.62 -4.12 -1.00
N ASP A 26 -15.33 -4.36 -1.19
CA ASP A 26 -14.31 -3.34 -1.02
C ASP A 26 -14.16 -2.49 -2.30
N THR A 27 -13.89 -1.21 -2.12
CA THR A 27 -13.75 -0.24 -3.21
C THR A 27 -12.32 0.27 -3.27
N PHE A 28 -11.75 0.26 -4.46
CA PHE A 28 -10.39 0.71 -4.72
C PHE A 28 -10.41 1.84 -5.75
N TYR A 29 -9.79 2.97 -5.43
CA TYR A 29 -9.56 4.08 -6.36
C TYR A 29 -8.15 3.99 -6.92
N TYR A 30 -8.00 4.25 -8.22
CA TYR A 30 -6.68 4.36 -8.83
C TYR A 30 -6.14 5.79 -8.68
N ASP A 31 -5.02 5.91 -7.99
CA ASP A 31 -4.25 7.16 -7.83
C ASP A 31 -2.77 6.78 -7.66
N ASN A 32 -2.03 6.67 -8.78
CA ASN A 32 -0.66 6.11 -8.77
C ASN A 32 -0.56 4.80 -7.97
N GLY A 33 -1.40 3.84 -8.34
CA GLY A 33 -1.67 2.60 -7.63
C GLY A 33 -3.01 2.64 -6.88
N TYR A 34 -3.50 1.47 -6.50
CA TYR A 34 -4.83 1.35 -5.89
C TYR A 34 -4.84 1.74 -4.42
N VAL A 35 -5.79 2.60 -4.08
CA VAL A 35 -6.12 3.03 -2.71
C VAL A 35 -7.40 2.33 -2.30
N GLU A 36 -7.34 1.43 -1.34
CA GLU A 36 -8.51 0.81 -0.72
C GLU A 36 -9.26 1.85 0.12
N LEU A 37 -10.55 2.01 -0.13
CA LEU A 37 -11.40 2.93 0.63
C LEU A 37 -11.76 2.33 1.98
N ILE A 38 -11.36 2.99 3.06
CA ILE A 38 -11.73 2.60 4.44
C ILE A 38 -13.00 3.30 4.87
N SER A 39 -13.13 4.59 4.54
CA SER A 39 -14.29 5.40 4.88
C SER A 39 -14.58 6.39 3.77
N GLY A 40 -15.84 6.45 3.34
CA GLY A 40 -16.33 7.28 2.25
C GLY A 40 -16.91 8.64 2.73
N GLY A 41 -17.65 9.30 1.82
CA GLY A 41 -18.27 10.59 2.04
C GLY A 41 -17.49 11.75 1.42
N GLN A 42 -17.72 12.98 1.89
CA GLN A 42 -17.00 14.16 1.39
C GLN A 42 -15.50 14.11 1.70
N ILE A 43 -15.14 13.54 2.84
CA ILE A 43 -13.76 13.24 3.19
C ILE A 43 -13.59 11.73 3.15
N LYS A 44 -12.76 11.27 2.23
CA LYS A 44 -12.46 9.84 2.05
C LYS A 44 -11.18 9.50 2.78
N LEU A 45 -11.19 8.40 3.53
CA LEU A 45 -10.00 7.79 4.11
C LEU A 45 -9.67 6.53 3.32
N GLY A 46 -8.47 6.45 2.81
CA GLY A 46 -7.97 5.31 2.06
C GLY A 46 -6.67 4.75 2.62
N ILE A 47 -6.33 3.54 2.22
CA ILE A 47 -5.09 2.86 2.59
C ILE A 47 -4.41 2.27 1.36
N LYS A 48 -3.08 2.41 1.29
CA LYS A 48 -2.23 1.65 0.37
C LYS A 48 -1.36 0.68 1.15
N GLN A 49 -1.22 -0.52 0.60
CA GLN A 49 -0.34 -1.55 1.12
C GLN A 49 0.93 -1.59 0.28
N PHE A 50 2.07 -1.53 0.94
CA PHE A 50 3.37 -1.65 0.32
C PHE A 50 4.06 -2.90 0.85
N PHE A 51 4.78 -3.60 -0.03
CA PHE A 51 5.59 -4.76 0.32
C PHE A 51 7.02 -4.44 -0.05
N GLU A 52 7.89 -4.38 0.95
CA GLU A 52 9.31 -4.16 0.76
C GLU A 52 10.08 -5.45 1.06
N LEU A 53 10.97 -5.83 0.16
CA LEU A 53 11.83 -6.99 0.38
C LEU A 53 12.82 -6.67 1.50
N ARG A 54 12.75 -7.39 2.62
CA ARG A 54 13.65 -7.22 3.77
C ARG A 54 14.89 -8.06 3.63
N GLU A 55 14.71 -9.35 3.40
CA GLU A 55 15.80 -10.30 3.33
C GLU A 55 15.53 -11.37 2.27
N THR A 56 16.63 -11.87 1.71
CA THR A 56 16.64 -13.08 0.89
C THR A 56 17.43 -14.12 1.65
N VAL A 57 16.75 -15.13 2.18
CA VAL A 57 17.40 -16.22 2.89
C VAL A 57 17.77 -17.30 1.87
N LYS A 58 19.08 -17.54 1.66
CA LYS A 58 19.55 -18.67 0.88
C LYS A 58 19.47 -19.91 1.76
N LYS A 59 18.77 -20.95 1.30
CA LYS A 59 18.84 -22.27 1.89
C LYS A 59 20.01 -23.01 1.25
N ASP A 60 21.01 -23.35 2.03
CA ASP A 60 22.06 -24.26 1.61
C ASP A 60 21.47 -25.61 1.32
N SER A 61 22.19 -26.44 0.51
CA SER A 61 21.77 -27.79 0.11
C SER A 61 21.49 -28.73 1.30
N TYR A 62 21.86 -28.33 2.51
CA TYR A 62 21.61 -29.03 3.78
C TYR A 62 20.54 -28.37 4.67
N GLY A 63 19.80 -27.35 4.18
CA GLY A 63 18.67 -26.77 4.92
C GLY A 63 19.03 -25.77 6.03
N SER A 64 20.29 -25.37 6.17
CA SER A 64 20.73 -24.36 7.13
C SER A 64 20.54 -22.96 6.56
N ALA A 65 19.95 -22.05 7.36
CA ALA A 65 19.80 -20.64 7.01
C ALA A 65 21.14 -19.92 7.17
N GLY A 66 21.80 -19.57 6.07
CA GLY A 66 23.02 -18.74 6.07
C GLY A 66 22.69 -17.33 5.67
N SER A 67 23.08 -16.32 6.49
CA SER A 67 23.02 -14.93 6.09
C SER A 67 24.18 -14.63 5.14
N GLY A 68 23.91 -14.59 3.85
CA GLY A 68 24.89 -14.30 2.82
C GLY A 68 24.57 -12.99 2.09
N SER A 69 25.60 -12.18 1.92
CA SER A 69 25.62 -10.96 1.11
C SER A 69 24.94 -11.17 -0.26
N ALA A 70 24.13 -10.21 -0.68
CA ALA A 70 23.40 -10.27 -1.94
C ALA A 70 24.34 -10.47 -3.14
N THR A 71 24.33 -11.67 -3.70
CA THR A 71 24.88 -11.93 -5.02
C THR A 71 23.70 -12.02 -5.98
N ASP A 72 23.74 -11.30 -7.08
CA ASP A 72 22.71 -11.33 -8.12
C ASP A 72 22.39 -12.77 -8.52
N SER A 73 21.13 -13.16 -8.28
CA SER A 73 20.67 -14.50 -8.63
C SER A 73 20.14 -14.48 -10.06
N TYR A 74 20.86 -15.11 -10.97
CA TYR A 74 20.34 -15.37 -12.31
C TYR A 74 19.25 -16.45 -12.23
N SER A 75 18.02 -16.10 -12.56
CA SER A 75 16.91 -17.05 -12.61
C SER A 75 16.94 -17.97 -13.85
N THR A 76 17.78 -17.64 -14.82
CA THR A 76 17.88 -18.38 -16.09
C THR A 76 19.33 -18.50 -16.52
N LEU A 77 19.79 -19.71 -16.76
CA LEU A 77 21.07 -19.99 -17.42
C LEU A 77 20.79 -20.21 -18.90
N GLN A 78 21.27 -19.32 -19.75
CA GLN A 78 21.20 -19.50 -21.19
C GLN A 78 22.47 -20.22 -21.69
N THR A 79 22.29 -21.41 -22.21
CA THR A 79 23.31 -22.14 -22.96
C THR A 79 22.84 -22.27 -24.42
N PRO A 80 23.72 -22.24 -25.42
CA PRO A 80 23.31 -22.40 -26.81
C PRO A 80 22.40 -23.62 -27.01
N GLY A 81 21.13 -23.39 -27.35
CA GLY A 81 20.13 -24.42 -27.63
C GLY A 81 19.30 -24.93 -26.44
N LYS A 82 19.49 -24.46 -25.22
CA LYS A 82 18.66 -24.85 -24.05
C LYS A 82 18.54 -23.71 -23.03
N ASN A 83 17.30 -23.42 -22.64
CA ASN A 83 17.00 -22.54 -21.51
C ASN A 83 16.71 -23.41 -20.27
N TYR A 84 17.48 -23.25 -19.21
CA TYR A 84 17.22 -23.90 -17.93
C TYR A 84 16.57 -22.87 -16.99
N ASN A 85 15.37 -23.16 -16.52
CA ASN A 85 14.79 -22.42 -15.40
C ASN A 85 15.50 -22.87 -14.12
N LEU A 86 16.30 -22.01 -13.53
CA LEU A 86 16.92 -22.26 -12.25
C LEU A 86 15.87 -22.13 -11.14
N VAL A 87 15.61 -23.21 -10.44
CA VAL A 87 14.79 -23.16 -9.22
C VAL A 87 15.60 -22.42 -8.16
N ILE A 88 15.17 -21.21 -7.86
CA ILE A 88 15.82 -20.40 -6.82
C ILE A 88 15.30 -20.88 -5.47
N ASN A 89 16.08 -21.67 -4.75
CA ASN A 89 15.81 -22.07 -3.36
C ASN A 89 16.11 -20.89 -2.42
N GLN A 90 15.31 -19.84 -2.49
CA GLN A 90 15.44 -18.66 -1.64
C GLN A 90 14.09 -18.28 -1.06
N ASP A 91 13.99 -18.22 0.26
CA ASP A 91 12.84 -17.59 0.90
C ASP A 91 13.04 -16.08 0.85
N ARG A 92 12.02 -15.38 0.36
CA ARG A 92 11.99 -13.91 0.34
C ARG A 92 11.06 -13.43 1.43
N ILE A 93 11.60 -12.66 2.36
CA ILE A 93 10.83 -12.06 3.45
C ILE A 93 10.43 -10.65 3.03
N PHE A 94 9.12 -10.43 2.92
CA PHE A 94 8.55 -9.12 2.63
C PHE A 94 7.98 -8.50 3.90
N GLU A 95 8.32 -7.25 4.15
CA GLU A 95 7.64 -6.45 5.16
C GLU A 95 6.45 -5.73 4.53
N LYS A 96 5.29 -5.87 5.17
CA LYS A 96 4.08 -5.15 4.77
C LYS A 96 4.00 -3.83 5.53
N THR A 97 4.00 -2.72 4.79
CA THR A 97 3.80 -1.38 5.32
C THR A 97 2.46 -0.83 4.87
N LEU A 98 1.71 -0.24 5.79
CA LEU A 98 0.44 0.41 5.52
C LEU A 98 0.62 1.92 5.55
N LYS A 99 0.13 2.62 4.50
CA LYS A 99 0.13 4.08 4.45
C LYS A 99 -1.29 4.60 4.24
N TYR A 100 -1.68 5.57 5.04
CA TYR A 100 -3.02 6.15 5.02
C TYR A 100 -3.06 7.41 4.17
N TYR A 101 -4.17 7.59 3.46
CA TYR A 101 -4.40 8.69 2.54
C TYR A 101 -5.75 9.34 2.80
N LEU A 102 -5.81 10.65 2.60
CA LEU A 102 -7.01 11.46 2.73
C LEU A 102 -7.33 12.07 1.37
N ALA A 103 -8.60 12.08 0.99
CA ALA A 103 -9.08 12.82 -0.17
C ALA A 103 -10.31 13.66 0.18
N ILE A 104 -10.39 14.84 -0.41
CA ILE A 104 -11.57 15.73 -0.38
C ILE A 104 -12.07 15.92 -1.83
N PRO A 105 -13.30 16.43 -2.07
CA PRO A 105 -13.85 16.56 -3.42
C PRO A 105 -12.97 17.35 -4.40
N THR A 106 -12.17 18.28 -3.89
CA THR A 106 -11.29 19.15 -4.68
C THR A 106 -9.86 18.65 -4.83
N SER A 107 -9.51 17.51 -4.21
CA SER A 107 -8.17 16.92 -4.30
C SER A 107 -8.23 15.42 -4.52
N GLY A 108 -7.20 14.85 -5.17
CA GLY A 108 -6.94 13.41 -5.14
C GLY A 108 -6.51 12.92 -3.75
N PHE A 109 -6.09 11.67 -3.66
CA PHE A 109 -5.58 11.10 -2.42
C PHE A 109 -4.20 11.67 -2.08
N VAL A 110 -4.08 12.33 -0.94
CA VAL A 110 -2.82 12.81 -0.38
C VAL A 110 -2.45 12.03 0.87
N PHE A 111 -1.17 11.93 1.17
CA PHE A 111 -0.71 11.22 2.36
C PHE A 111 -1.30 11.83 3.63
N PHE A 112 -1.95 11.03 4.47
CA PHE A 112 -2.64 11.51 5.67
C PHE A 112 -1.64 11.83 6.77
N ASN A 113 -1.20 13.08 6.81
CA ASN A 113 -0.36 13.62 7.85
C ASN A 113 -0.76 15.04 8.21
N LYS A 114 -0.23 15.56 9.32
CA LYS A 114 -0.55 16.90 9.83
C LYS A 114 -0.32 17.99 8.78
N LYS A 115 0.78 17.92 8.02
CA LYS A 115 1.15 18.94 7.01
C LYS A 115 0.08 19.01 5.91
N GLN A 116 -0.28 17.87 5.33
CA GLN A 116 -1.26 17.80 4.24
C GLN A 116 -2.65 18.22 4.71
N VAL A 117 -3.08 17.80 5.91
CA VAL A 117 -4.36 18.22 6.47
C VAL A 117 -4.42 19.74 6.63
N MET A 118 -3.35 20.38 7.13
CA MET A 118 -3.29 21.84 7.25
C MET A 118 -3.32 22.57 5.89
N GLN A 119 -2.84 21.93 4.84
CA GLN A 119 -2.90 22.47 3.48
C GLN A 119 -4.29 22.33 2.86
N LEU A 120 -4.97 21.20 3.10
CA LEU A 120 -6.32 20.96 2.61
C LEU A 120 -7.38 21.83 3.29
N PHE A 121 -7.17 22.20 4.56
CA PHE A 121 -8.10 22.98 5.37
C PHE A 121 -7.46 24.28 5.88
N PRO A 122 -7.08 25.22 4.99
CA PRO A 122 -6.33 26.40 5.40
C PRO A 122 -7.11 27.33 6.35
N GLN A 123 -8.45 27.34 6.25
CA GLN A 123 -9.33 28.17 7.09
C GLN A 123 -9.62 27.55 8.47
N LYS A 124 -9.24 26.31 8.71
CA LYS A 124 -9.58 25.55 9.92
C LYS A 124 -8.33 25.11 10.71
N LYS A 125 -7.18 25.73 10.44
CA LYS A 125 -5.89 25.35 11.03
C LYS A 125 -5.91 25.32 12.57
N ASP A 126 -6.49 26.34 13.20
CA ASP A 126 -6.50 26.45 14.66
C ASP A 126 -7.35 25.34 15.30
N ALA A 127 -8.54 25.08 14.74
CA ALA A 127 -9.41 24.00 15.20
C ALA A 127 -8.72 22.63 15.08
N ILE A 128 -8.06 22.38 13.94
CA ILE A 128 -7.31 21.15 13.68
C ILE A 128 -6.13 21.02 14.65
N GLN A 129 -5.36 22.08 14.89
CA GLN A 129 -4.24 22.04 15.83
C GLN A 129 -4.70 21.75 17.26
N ASN A 130 -5.79 22.36 17.70
CA ASN A 130 -6.37 22.12 19.01
C ASN A 130 -6.83 20.66 19.14
N TYR A 131 -7.52 20.12 18.12
CA TYR A 131 -7.92 18.72 18.12
C TYR A 131 -6.72 17.78 18.22
N LEU A 132 -5.67 17.98 17.40
CA LEU A 132 -4.47 17.16 17.41
C LEU A 132 -3.72 17.19 18.75
N LYS A 133 -3.68 18.35 19.41
CA LYS A 133 -3.08 18.49 20.75
C LYS A 133 -3.87 17.74 21.81
N SER A 134 -5.20 17.88 21.79
CA SER A 134 -6.08 17.28 22.82
C SER A 134 -6.20 15.76 22.67
N ASN A 135 -6.18 15.22 21.45
CA ASN A 135 -6.46 13.80 21.18
C ASN A 135 -5.21 12.96 20.90
N LYS A 136 -4.00 13.55 20.85
CA LYS A 136 -2.73 12.83 20.58
C LYS A 136 -2.83 11.84 19.41
N VAL A 137 -3.35 12.31 18.27
CA VAL A 137 -3.63 11.46 17.10
C VAL A 137 -2.35 10.79 16.58
N ASP A 138 -2.36 9.45 16.53
CA ASP A 138 -1.33 8.67 15.85
C ASP A 138 -1.70 8.46 14.38
N PHE A 139 -0.89 9.02 13.48
CA PHE A 139 -1.10 8.91 12.02
C PHE A 139 -0.79 7.52 11.45
N ASN A 140 -0.32 6.57 12.26
CA ASN A 140 -0.16 5.17 11.89
C ASN A 140 -1.32 4.30 12.42
N SER A 141 -2.21 4.84 13.24
CA SER A 141 -3.36 4.15 13.79
C SER A 141 -4.61 4.36 12.94
N LYS A 142 -5.14 3.28 12.35
CA LYS A 142 -6.41 3.31 11.58
C LYS A 142 -7.55 3.95 12.39
N ASN A 143 -7.68 3.57 13.66
CA ASN A 143 -8.77 4.04 14.51
C ASN A 143 -8.67 5.53 14.84
N ASP A 144 -7.46 6.04 15.05
CA ASP A 144 -7.24 7.46 15.31
C ASP A 144 -7.53 8.29 14.06
N LEU A 145 -7.12 7.78 12.89
CA LEU A 145 -7.38 8.43 11.62
C LEU A 145 -8.86 8.43 11.23
N LEU A 146 -9.60 7.37 11.57
CA LEU A 146 -11.06 7.35 11.39
C LEU A 146 -11.71 8.45 12.24
N ARG A 147 -11.41 8.51 13.55
CA ARG A 147 -11.94 9.55 14.44
C ARG A 147 -11.54 10.95 13.99
N PHE A 148 -10.32 11.11 13.51
CA PHE A 148 -9.86 12.40 13.01
C PHE A 148 -10.54 12.78 11.70
N ALA A 149 -10.76 11.84 10.77
CA ALA A 149 -11.51 12.08 9.55
C ALA A 149 -12.97 12.44 9.85
N ASP A 150 -13.60 11.80 10.84
CA ASP A 150 -14.96 12.15 11.30
C ASP A 150 -14.99 13.57 11.85
N TYR A 151 -14.02 13.95 12.67
CA TYR A 151 -13.91 15.33 13.13
C TYR A 151 -13.76 16.35 11.98
N LEU A 152 -12.91 16.05 11.00
CA LEU A 152 -12.72 16.91 9.82
C LEU A 152 -14.02 17.10 9.02
N ARG A 153 -14.94 16.13 9.02
CA ARG A 153 -16.25 16.22 8.37
C ARG A 153 -17.20 17.20 9.09
N THR A 154 -16.94 17.51 10.34
CA THR A 154 -17.77 18.46 11.14
C THR A 154 -17.32 19.90 10.96
N LEU A 155 -16.18 20.15 10.34
CA LEU A 155 -15.62 21.51 10.14
C LEU A 155 -16.17 22.19 8.90
#